data_cc042708ba571d117650ebe23f6719a9
#
_entry.id   cc042708ba571d117650ebe23f6719a9
#
_cell.length_a   1.000
_cell.length_b   1.000
_cell.length_c   1.000
_cell.angle_alpha   90.00
_cell.angle_beta   90.00
_cell.angle_gamma   90.00
#
_symmetry.space_group_name_H-M   'P 1'
#
loop_
_entity.id
_entity.type
_entity.pdbx_description
1 polymer ?
#
loop_
_entity_poly.entity_id
_entity_poly.type
_entity_poly.pdbx_seq_one_letter_code
_entity_poly.pdbx_strand_id
1 'polypeptide(L)'
;MARRLSLRIAVSLLVSAGCVDSSIEDDTPDENATTQESRRHHLGPQQARNSAGVAEAYSPLGTLAELEANNAFFADLGTTGRTCVSCHGLEGGWTTSAAQELWNDTHGTDPLFMFTFDNGLCPDSDISTTRKRKAAMKLTRERGSTRGTQRVQPTAEFEVTQVEDPYSCSATTLTSFFGYRKPNPLTSVSQKSSVTWAPAAQPDMRAALKGFFVGATQVHGQTTYVPTDEEQNEAADFMLFNYFAQIEDEDAGRLDDDGARGGPVNLANQDWFVGINHASTGPTTRKVFDIFDAWIDADREYDRGRRHNCRDRKQAERRALIAEGQEIFNFRENANGGTCSGCHNAPNVGTRSVYQLFDIGIVDKPDPGLVQIHLRNKTTGDTRVVTNLGRASATGLWSDVGKMAVPLLRGLASRGPYFNSGQAKTLKDVVNHYNERFTFNFTDHEKDALVAFLSAL
;
A
#
# COMPACT_ATOMS: atom_id res chain seq x y z
N MET A 1 53.22 -49.41 -31.82
CA MET A 1 52.18 -48.81 -32.70
C MET A 1 51.15 -48.10 -31.83
N ALA A 2 51.31 -46.83 -31.59
CA ALA A 2 50.41 -46.00 -30.78
C ALA A 2 49.59 -45.10 -31.68
N ARG A 3 48.27 -45.28 -31.70
CA ARG A 3 47.33 -44.39 -32.38
C ARG A 3 46.95 -43.24 -31.46
N ARG A 4 47.29 -42.02 -31.82
CA ARG A 4 46.83 -40.80 -31.18
C ARG A 4 45.40 -40.50 -31.61
N LEU A 5 44.45 -40.42 -30.65
CA LEU A 5 43.10 -39.95 -30.86
C LEU A 5 43.04 -38.44 -30.61
N SER A 6 42.76 -37.67 -31.65
CA SER A 6 42.62 -36.21 -31.58
C SER A 6 41.17 -35.89 -31.19
N LEU A 7 40.95 -35.34 -29.99
CA LEU A 7 39.67 -34.82 -29.54
C LEU A 7 39.49 -33.39 -30.07
N ARG A 8 38.55 -33.22 -31.00
CA ARG A 8 38.12 -31.87 -31.43
C ARG A 8 37.03 -31.37 -30.51
N ILE A 9 37.34 -30.39 -29.71
CA ILE A 9 36.38 -29.64 -28.90
C ILE A 9 35.71 -28.62 -29.83
N ALA A 10 34.42 -28.80 -30.12
CA ALA A 10 33.61 -27.80 -30.78
C ALA A 10 33.13 -26.82 -29.71
N VAL A 11 33.65 -25.60 -29.74
CA VAL A 11 33.15 -24.48 -28.94
C VAL A 11 31.96 -23.90 -29.71
N SER A 12 30.77 -24.17 -29.25
CA SER A 12 29.57 -23.48 -29.72
C SER A 12 29.52 -22.09 -29.07
N LEU A 13 29.81 -21.07 -29.86
CA LEU A 13 29.52 -19.67 -29.49
C LEU A 13 28.00 -19.50 -29.55
N LEU A 14 27.37 -19.41 -28.41
CA LEU A 14 26.05 -18.83 -28.30
C LEU A 14 26.17 -17.32 -28.54
N VAL A 15 25.82 -16.89 -29.73
CA VAL A 15 25.61 -15.48 -30.06
C VAL A 15 24.22 -15.13 -29.48
N SER A 16 24.20 -14.49 -28.33
CA SER A 16 23.00 -13.78 -27.86
C SER A 16 22.75 -12.63 -28.82
N ALA A 17 21.75 -12.78 -29.71
CA ALA A 17 21.25 -11.66 -30.50
C ALA A 17 20.60 -10.63 -29.55
N GLY A 18 21.38 -9.67 -29.10
CA GLY A 18 20.86 -8.48 -28.45
C GLY A 18 20.01 -7.72 -29.48
N CYS A 19 18.83 -7.26 -29.05
CA CYS A 19 18.05 -6.31 -29.82
C CYS A 19 18.90 -5.03 -30.02
N VAL A 20 19.42 -4.82 -31.21
CA VAL A 20 20.11 -3.59 -31.59
C VAL A 20 19.05 -2.68 -32.18
N ASP A 21 18.79 -1.56 -31.54
CA ASP A 21 17.99 -0.48 -32.10
C ASP A 21 18.78 0.18 -33.21
N SER A 22 18.34 0.01 -34.48
CA SER A 22 18.96 0.63 -35.64
C SER A 22 18.35 2.02 -35.85
N SER A 23 18.62 2.96 -34.94
CA SER A 23 18.48 4.38 -35.24
C SER A 23 19.84 4.94 -35.61
N ILE A 24 20.03 5.21 -36.90
CA ILE A 24 21.17 5.98 -37.46
C ILE A 24 21.05 7.37 -36.84
N GLU A 25 22.07 7.78 -36.11
CA GLU A 25 22.21 9.16 -35.62
C GLU A 25 22.46 10.07 -36.84
N ASP A 26 21.48 10.92 -37.14
CA ASP A 26 21.64 12.08 -38.01
C ASP A 26 21.74 13.32 -37.09
N ASP A 27 22.91 13.93 -37.14
CA ASP A 27 23.30 15.08 -36.30
C ASP A 27 22.53 16.34 -36.74
N THR A 28 21.36 16.59 -36.19
CA THR A 28 20.68 17.89 -36.22
C THR A 28 20.27 18.31 -34.82
N PRO A 29 20.31 19.63 -34.46
CA PRO A 29 20.20 20.08 -33.07
C PRO A 29 18.78 19.90 -32.52
N ASP A 30 18.71 19.19 -31.44
CA ASP A 30 17.81 19.23 -30.28
C ASP A 30 16.37 19.75 -30.46
N GLU A 31 15.52 18.95 -31.13
CA GLU A 31 14.06 19.05 -31.01
C GLU A 31 13.49 18.00 -30.04
N ASN A 32 14.33 17.27 -29.29
CA ASN A 32 13.92 16.15 -28.44
C ASN A 32 13.40 16.51 -27.04
N ALA A 33 13.33 17.80 -26.68
CA ALA A 33 12.64 18.22 -25.46
C ALA A 33 11.11 18.10 -25.54
N THR A 34 10.56 18.03 -26.77
CA THR A 34 9.11 18.00 -27.00
C THR A 34 8.51 16.60 -27.09
N THR A 35 9.31 15.53 -27.22
CA THR A 35 8.78 14.16 -27.39
C THR A 35 8.49 13.42 -26.07
N GLN A 36 9.03 13.87 -24.94
CA GLN A 36 8.61 13.35 -23.62
C GLN A 36 7.29 13.96 -23.16
N GLU A 37 6.96 15.17 -23.56
CA GLU A 37 5.65 15.80 -23.28
C GLU A 37 4.51 15.23 -24.13
N SER A 38 4.76 14.72 -25.33
CA SER A 38 3.71 14.22 -26.23
C SER A 38 3.17 12.82 -25.88
N ARG A 39 3.76 12.13 -24.88
CA ARG A 39 3.24 10.86 -24.34
C ARG A 39 2.43 11.02 -23.04
N ARG A 40 2.03 12.21 -22.68
CA ARG A 40 0.95 12.40 -21.69
C ARG A 40 -0.35 11.93 -22.36
N HIS A 41 -0.63 10.62 -22.30
CA HIS A 41 -2.00 10.16 -22.45
C HIS A 41 -2.84 11.01 -21.51
N HIS A 42 -3.85 11.69 -22.02
CA HIS A 42 -4.80 12.40 -21.17
C HIS A 42 -5.43 11.34 -20.25
N LEU A 43 -5.04 11.39 -18.97
CA LEU A 43 -5.64 10.53 -17.95
C LEU A 43 -7.11 10.90 -17.85
N GLY A 44 -7.97 9.88 -17.74
CA GLY A 44 -9.36 10.10 -17.37
C GLY A 44 -9.47 10.62 -15.93
N PRO A 45 -10.57 11.25 -15.56
CA PRO A 45 -10.75 11.84 -14.22
C PRO A 45 -10.68 10.80 -13.08
N GLN A 46 -10.80 9.51 -13.38
CA GLN A 46 -10.73 8.40 -12.43
C GLN A 46 -9.34 7.73 -12.37
N GLN A 47 -8.35 8.27 -13.09
CA GLN A 47 -7.04 7.67 -13.26
C GLN A 47 -5.96 8.50 -12.59
N ALA A 48 -5.01 7.81 -11.97
CA ALA A 48 -3.82 8.39 -11.37
C ALA A 48 -2.56 7.67 -11.89
N ARG A 49 -1.55 8.45 -12.30
CA ARG A 49 -0.25 7.93 -12.69
C ARG A 49 0.60 7.64 -11.46
N ASN A 50 1.33 6.54 -11.51
CA ASN A 50 2.33 6.19 -10.51
C ASN A 50 3.59 5.62 -11.16
N SER A 51 4.54 5.17 -10.36
CA SER A 51 5.83 4.66 -10.84
C SER A 51 5.76 3.33 -11.62
N ALA A 52 4.61 2.66 -11.63
CA ALA A 52 4.41 1.39 -12.35
C ALA A 52 3.51 1.57 -13.59
N GLY A 53 2.89 2.74 -13.77
CA GLY A 53 1.98 3.00 -14.87
C GLY A 53 0.75 3.81 -14.44
N VAL A 54 -0.45 3.27 -14.63
CA VAL A 54 -1.72 3.94 -14.33
C VAL A 54 -2.58 3.08 -13.40
N ALA A 55 -3.02 3.67 -12.30
CA ALA A 55 -4.09 3.13 -11.46
C ALA A 55 -5.41 3.83 -11.78
N GLU A 56 -6.52 3.15 -11.49
CA GLU A 56 -7.85 3.65 -11.79
C GLU A 56 -8.80 3.39 -10.62
N ALA A 57 -9.71 4.34 -10.36
CA ALA A 57 -10.83 4.18 -9.46
C ALA A 57 -12.09 3.79 -10.23
N TYR A 58 -12.92 2.96 -9.61
CA TYR A 58 -14.25 2.60 -10.11
C TYR A 58 -15.23 2.52 -8.95
N SER A 59 -16.44 3.06 -9.15
CA SER A 59 -17.55 2.89 -8.22
C SER A 59 -18.83 2.58 -8.99
N PRO A 60 -19.63 1.58 -8.56
CA PRO A 60 -20.96 1.35 -9.13
C PRO A 60 -21.96 2.44 -8.75
N LEU A 61 -21.62 3.37 -7.88
CA LEU A 61 -22.47 4.47 -7.42
C LEU A 61 -22.48 5.66 -8.40
N GLY A 62 -21.53 5.72 -9.33
CA GLY A 62 -21.41 6.79 -10.31
C GLY A 62 -19.96 7.07 -10.70
N THR A 63 -19.75 7.99 -11.62
CA THR A 63 -18.41 8.48 -11.99
C THR A 63 -17.78 9.26 -10.82
N LEU A 64 -16.46 9.33 -10.77
CA LEU A 64 -15.78 10.10 -9.72
C LEU A 64 -16.23 11.58 -9.74
N ALA A 65 -16.38 12.17 -10.92
CA ALA A 65 -16.83 13.56 -11.04
C ALA A 65 -18.26 13.80 -10.50
N GLU A 66 -19.17 12.85 -10.69
CA GLU A 66 -20.52 12.91 -10.10
C GLU A 66 -20.47 12.77 -8.58
N LEU A 67 -19.63 11.87 -8.08
CA LEU A 67 -19.44 11.65 -6.65
C LEU A 67 -18.76 12.87 -5.99
N GLU A 68 -17.75 13.44 -6.61
CA GLU A 68 -17.10 14.67 -6.13
C GLU A 68 -18.07 15.84 -6.00
N ALA A 69 -19.03 15.93 -6.92
CA ALA A 69 -20.01 17.01 -6.92
C ALA A 69 -21.13 16.83 -5.88
N ASN A 70 -21.46 15.59 -5.46
CA ASN A 70 -22.70 15.32 -4.76
C ASN A 70 -22.55 14.46 -3.49
N ASN A 71 -21.38 13.90 -3.20
CA ASN A 71 -21.20 13.00 -2.05
C ASN A 71 -20.49 13.72 -0.89
N ALA A 72 -21.01 13.56 0.31
CA ALA A 72 -20.53 14.20 1.52
C ALA A 72 -19.05 13.89 1.86
N PHE A 73 -18.48 12.79 1.34
CA PHE A 73 -17.05 12.48 1.50
C PHE A 73 -16.14 13.56 0.91
N PHE A 74 -16.58 14.25 -0.12
CA PHE A 74 -15.83 15.31 -0.81
C PHE A 74 -16.18 16.73 -0.29
N ALA A 75 -17.22 16.85 0.54
CA ALA A 75 -17.67 18.13 1.04
C ALA A 75 -16.79 18.69 2.17
N ASP A 76 -16.57 20.01 2.17
CA ASP A 76 -16.01 20.72 3.32
C ASP A 76 -17.14 21.00 4.33
N LEU A 77 -17.22 20.14 5.34
CA LEU A 77 -18.23 20.20 6.41
C LEU A 77 -17.69 20.89 7.68
N GLY A 78 -16.50 21.51 7.60
CA GLY A 78 -15.82 22.06 8.75
C GLY A 78 -15.44 23.54 8.60
N THR A 79 -14.39 23.93 9.31
CA THR A 79 -13.84 25.29 9.30
C THR A 79 -12.39 25.33 8.83
N THR A 80 -11.81 24.17 8.51
CA THR A 80 -10.40 24.04 8.14
C THR A 80 -10.14 24.01 6.64
N GLY A 81 -11.17 23.97 5.81
CA GLY A 81 -11.05 23.74 4.37
C GLY A 81 -10.63 22.32 4.00
N ARG A 82 -10.63 21.39 4.97
CA ARG A 82 -10.31 19.99 4.74
C ARG A 82 -11.55 19.17 4.45
N THR A 83 -11.43 18.30 3.46
CA THR A 83 -12.37 17.22 3.17
C THR A 83 -11.72 15.87 3.48
N CYS A 84 -12.43 14.76 3.35
CA CYS A 84 -11.81 13.43 3.47
C CYS A 84 -10.72 13.22 2.41
N VAL A 85 -10.87 13.82 1.23
CA VAL A 85 -9.90 13.74 0.12
C VAL A 85 -8.57 14.40 0.46
N SER A 86 -8.54 15.37 1.39
CA SER A 86 -7.27 15.98 1.84
C SER A 86 -6.26 14.95 2.35
N CYS A 87 -6.73 13.83 2.92
CA CYS A 87 -5.90 12.71 3.38
C CYS A 87 -6.10 11.43 2.58
N HIS A 88 -7.20 11.31 1.85
CA HIS A 88 -7.57 10.11 1.11
C HIS A 88 -7.79 10.45 -0.37
N GLY A 89 -6.77 11.02 -1.03
CA GLY A 89 -6.81 11.41 -2.44
C GLY A 89 -6.52 10.24 -3.39
N LEU A 90 -7.03 10.38 -4.61
CA LEU A 90 -6.88 9.41 -5.70
C LEU A 90 -5.41 9.10 -6.00
N GLU A 91 -4.55 10.12 -6.10
CA GLU A 91 -3.13 10.04 -6.46
C GLU A 91 -2.36 9.18 -5.45
N GLY A 92 -2.72 9.28 -4.17
CA GLY A 92 -2.15 8.48 -3.09
C GLY A 92 -2.81 7.10 -2.90
N GLY A 93 -3.61 6.63 -3.84
CA GLY A 93 -4.36 5.38 -3.72
C GLY A 93 -5.31 5.40 -2.54
N TRP A 94 -5.98 6.54 -2.33
CA TRP A 94 -6.91 6.82 -1.23
C TRP A 94 -6.27 6.77 0.15
N THR A 95 -5.01 7.23 0.21
CA THR A 95 -4.21 7.48 1.41
C THR A 95 -3.44 8.78 1.29
N THR A 96 -2.71 9.18 2.32
CA THR A 96 -1.80 10.35 2.29
C THR A 96 -0.48 10.12 1.53
N SER A 97 -0.38 9.10 0.70
CA SER A 97 0.88 8.74 0.02
C SER A 97 1.39 9.83 -0.92
N ALA A 98 0.51 10.59 -1.56
CA ALA A 98 0.86 11.70 -2.45
C ALA A 98 1.17 13.03 -1.72
N ALA A 99 1.25 13.04 -0.38
CA ALA A 99 1.42 14.28 0.39
C ALA A 99 2.69 15.08 0.03
N GLN A 100 3.77 14.41 -0.42
CA GLN A 100 4.97 15.12 -0.85
C GLN A 100 4.76 15.83 -2.20
N GLU A 101 4.04 15.23 -3.13
CA GLU A 101 3.67 15.83 -4.42
C GLU A 101 2.73 17.00 -4.18
N LEU A 102 1.68 16.81 -3.38
CA LEU A 102 0.77 17.88 -2.97
C LEU A 102 1.49 19.06 -2.30
N TRP A 103 2.51 18.77 -1.48
CA TRP A 103 3.36 19.83 -0.91
C TRP A 103 4.10 20.62 -1.99
N ASN A 104 4.66 19.93 -2.97
CA ASN A 104 5.43 20.57 -4.04
C ASN A 104 4.53 21.45 -4.92
N ASP A 105 3.36 20.95 -5.29
CA ASP A 105 2.40 21.64 -6.16
C ASP A 105 1.79 22.87 -5.49
N THR A 106 1.46 22.76 -4.20
CA THR A 106 0.83 23.84 -3.43
C THR A 106 1.83 24.71 -2.65
N HIS A 107 3.12 24.40 -2.72
CA HIS A 107 4.16 25.05 -1.89
C HIS A 107 3.81 25.03 -0.39
N GLY A 108 3.09 24.00 0.04
CA GLY A 108 2.64 23.78 1.42
C GLY A 108 1.51 24.71 1.87
N THR A 109 0.72 25.24 0.95
CA THR A 109 -0.47 26.07 1.27
C THR A 109 -1.77 25.28 1.29
N ASP A 110 -1.72 24.00 0.90
CA ASP A 110 -2.89 23.13 1.00
C ASP A 110 -3.38 22.98 2.46
N PRO A 111 -4.69 22.94 2.70
CA PRO A 111 -5.27 22.75 4.04
C PRO A 111 -4.70 21.57 4.82
N LEU A 112 -4.22 20.51 4.15
CA LEU A 112 -3.55 19.37 4.79
C LEU A 112 -2.36 19.83 5.67
N PHE A 113 -1.64 20.89 5.26
CA PHE A 113 -0.41 21.35 5.94
C PHE A 113 -0.60 22.55 6.85
N MET A 114 -1.81 23.09 6.95
CA MET A 114 -2.08 24.34 7.66
C MET A 114 -2.42 24.14 9.15
N PHE A 115 -2.45 22.89 9.64
CA PHE A 115 -2.80 22.55 11.01
C PHE A 115 -1.85 21.50 11.57
N THR A 116 -1.59 21.57 12.88
CA THR A 116 -0.65 20.67 13.58
C THR A 116 -1.32 19.63 14.46
N PHE A 117 -2.63 19.70 14.67
CA PHE A 117 -3.32 18.83 15.64
C PHE A 117 -3.26 17.33 15.26
N ASP A 118 -3.08 16.98 13.99
CA ASP A 118 -3.00 15.59 13.51
C ASP A 118 -1.80 15.33 12.56
N ASN A 119 -1.29 16.33 11.87
CA ASN A 119 -0.26 16.16 10.83
C ASN A 119 1.12 16.67 11.25
N GLY A 120 1.20 17.57 12.23
CA GLY A 120 2.48 18.08 12.75
C GLY A 120 3.23 17.01 13.55
N LEU A 121 4.55 17.16 13.63
CA LEU A 121 5.40 16.33 14.51
C LEU A 121 4.95 16.44 15.97
N CYS A 122 4.63 17.64 16.43
CA CYS A 122 3.97 17.89 17.73
C CYS A 122 2.74 18.78 17.52
N PRO A 123 1.76 18.76 18.46
CA PRO A 123 0.58 19.63 18.39
C PRO A 123 0.92 21.13 18.39
N ASP A 124 1.99 21.50 19.07
CA ASP A 124 2.53 22.85 19.25
C ASP A 124 3.65 23.21 18.27
N SER A 125 3.85 22.42 17.22
CA SER A 125 4.85 22.70 16.19
C SER A 125 4.62 24.06 15.53
N ASP A 126 5.67 24.86 15.41
CA ASP A 126 5.60 26.16 14.76
C ASP A 126 5.48 26.01 13.23
N ILE A 127 4.38 26.50 12.67
CA ILE A 127 4.08 26.52 11.23
C ILE A 127 3.97 27.93 10.63
N SER A 128 4.45 28.95 11.35
CA SER A 128 4.29 30.35 10.99
C SER A 128 4.96 30.76 9.67
N THR A 129 5.96 30.00 9.22
CA THR A 129 6.61 30.19 7.92
C THR A 129 6.62 28.89 7.12
N THR A 130 6.71 28.96 5.79
CA THR A 130 6.79 27.77 4.92
C THR A 130 7.94 26.86 5.34
N ARG A 131 9.12 27.40 5.71
CA ARG A 131 10.26 26.61 6.19
C ARG A 131 9.94 25.84 7.48
N LYS A 132 9.33 26.51 8.47
CA LYS A 132 8.94 25.87 9.75
C LYS A 132 7.84 24.84 9.53
N ARG A 133 6.85 25.16 8.71
CA ARG A 133 5.78 24.25 8.31
C ARG A 133 6.32 23.01 7.61
N LYS A 134 7.28 23.18 6.67
CA LYS A 134 7.94 22.07 6.00
C LYS A 134 8.62 21.11 7.00
N ALA A 135 9.26 21.64 8.03
CA ALA A 135 9.89 20.86 9.09
C ALA A 135 8.83 20.16 9.96
N ALA A 136 7.80 20.91 10.40
CA ALA A 136 6.71 20.37 11.23
C ALA A 136 5.93 19.23 10.54
N MET A 137 5.76 19.29 9.21
CA MET A 137 5.01 18.30 8.41
C MET A 137 5.90 17.20 7.82
N LYS A 138 7.09 16.97 8.37
CA LYS A 138 8.08 16.06 7.79
C LYS A 138 7.52 14.65 7.57
N LEU A 139 6.93 14.03 8.58
CA LEU A 139 6.45 12.65 8.48
C LEU A 139 5.21 12.53 7.57
N THR A 140 4.33 13.51 7.59
CA THR A 140 3.19 13.58 6.66
C THR A 140 3.65 13.63 5.21
N ARG A 141 4.62 14.51 4.90
CA ARG A 141 5.17 14.64 3.54
C ARG A 141 5.97 13.43 3.09
N GLU A 142 6.93 12.98 3.91
CA GLU A 142 7.91 11.97 3.50
C GLU A 142 7.40 10.55 3.64
N ARG A 143 6.42 10.31 4.52
CA ARG A 143 5.91 8.98 4.85
C ARG A 143 4.41 8.82 4.69
N GLY A 144 3.69 9.89 4.37
CA GLY A 144 2.22 9.87 4.38
C GLY A 144 1.65 9.55 5.76
N SER A 145 2.38 9.83 6.84
CA SER A 145 1.97 9.46 8.20
C SER A 145 1.39 10.65 8.94
N THR A 146 0.25 10.42 9.57
CA THR A 146 -0.40 11.36 10.49
C THR A 146 -0.10 10.97 11.93
N ARG A 147 -0.18 11.93 12.87
CA ARG A 147 0.03 11.70 14.28
C ARG A 147 -1.29 11.26 14.95
N GLY A 148 -1.21 10.23 15.76
CA GLY A 148 -2.30 9.79 16.63
C GLY A 148 -1.79 9.56 18.04
N THR A 149 -2.69 9.69 19.03
CA THR A 149 -2.35 9.38 20.42
C THR A 149 -2.50 7.88 20.68
N GLN A 150 -1.47 7.29 21.23
CA GLN A 150 -1.52 5.95 21.80
C GLN A 150 -1.64 6.05 23.32
N ARG A 151 -2.48 5.21 23.90
CA ARG A 151 -2.70 5.17 25.34
C ARG A 151 -2.48 3.78 25.88
N VAL A 152 -1.90 3.71 27.07
CA VAL A 152 -1.78 2.46 27.83
C VAL A 152 -3.04 2.27 28.65
N GLN A 153 -3.72 1.15 28.47
CA GLN A 153 -4.92 0.83 29.26
C GLN A 153 -4.54 0.68 30.75
N PRO A 154 -5.33 1.19 31.69
CA PRO A 154 -5.03 1.04 33.11
C PRO A 154 -4.88 -0.42 33.56
N THR A 155 -5.60 -1.33 32.91
CA THR A 155 -5.58 -2.78 33.16
C THR A 155 -4.57 -3.54 32.30
N ALA A 156 -3.67 -2.84 31.56
CA ALA A 156 -2.72 -3.49 30.69
C ALA A 156 -1.80 -4.47 31.44
N GLU A 157 -1.51 -5.61 30.79
CA GLU A 157 -0.58 -6.64 31.26
C GLU A 157 0.89 -6.16 31.25
N PHE A 158 1.14 -4.98 30.71
CA PHE A 158 2.46 -4.36 30.61
C PHE A 158 2.44 -2.92 31.11
N GLU A 159 3.62 -2.41 31.39
CA GLU A 159 3.87 -1.00 31.66
C GLU A 159 4.86 -0.44 30.63
N VAL A 160 4.82 0.87 30.43
CA VAL A 160 5.83 1.61 29.69
C VAL A 160 6.85 2.11 30.67
N THR A 161 8.11 1.70 30.50
CA THR A 161 9.23 2.10 31.36
C THR A 161 9.96 3.33 30.86
N GLN A 162 9.92 3.56 29.53
CA GLN A 162 10.55 4.72 28.89
C GLN A 162 9.84 5.02 27.57
N VAL A 163 9.78 6.30 27.19
CA VAL A 163 9.38 6.77 25.86
C VAL A 163 10.49 7.68 25.33
N GLU A 164 11.08 7.30 24.22
CA GLU A 164 12.06 8.10 23.50
C GLU A 164 11.36 8.79 22.34
N ASP A 165 11.00 10.06 22.56
CA ASP A 165 10.34 10.88 21.54
C ASP A 165 11.38 11.75 20.83
N PRO A 166 11.72 11.49 19.55
CA PRO A 166 12.72 12.24 18.82
C PRO A 166 12.34 13.72 18.59
N TYR A 167 11.09 14.06 18.85
CA TYR A 167 10.54 15.41 18.66
C TYR A 167 10.33 16.16 19.97
N SER A 168 10.50 15.49 21.10
CA SER A 168 10.35 16.06 22.46
C SER A 168 9.01 16.75 22.67
N CYS A 169 7.92 16.16 22.16
CA CYS A 169 6.58 16.74 22.30
C CYS A 169 6.15 16.83 23.75
N SER A 170 5.72 18.00 24.18
CA SER A 170 5.36 18.32 25.58
C SER A 170 4.25 17.46 26.17
N ALA A 171 3.37 16.88 25.34
CA ALA A 171 2.27 16.02 25.75
C ALA A 171 2.64 14.52 25.91
N THR A 172 3.92 14.15 25.71
CA THR A 172 4.38 12.76 25.84
C THR A 172 4.56 12.39 27.32
N THR A 173 3.91 11.29 27.75
CA THR A 173 4.03 10.68 29.08
C THR A 173 4.19 9.16 28.95
N LEU A 174 4.44 8.44 30.06
CA LEU A 174 4.53 6.97 30.06
C LEU A 174 3.18 6.27 29.78
N THR A 175 2.06 6.97 29.93
CA THR A 175 0.72 6.39 29.72
C THR A 175 0.00 6.93 28.49
N SER A 176 0.53 8.01 27.89
CA SER A 176 -0.03 8.66 26.71
C SER A 176 1.10 9.28 25.90
N PHE A 177 1.29 8.84 24.68
CA PHE A 177 2.34 9.29 23.78
C PHE A 177 1.86 9.27 22.33
N PHE A 178 2.62 9.91 21.47
CA PHE A 178 2.27 9.97 20.06
C PHE A 178 2.76 8.75 19.29
N GLY A 179 1.99 8.35 18.31
CA GLY A 179 2.36 7.39 17.27
C GLY A 179 2.05 7.95 15.89
N TYR A 180 2.84 7.58 14.92
CA TYR A 180 2.68 8.04 13.54
C TYR A 180 2.21 6.88 12.69
N ARG A 181 1.06 7.05 12.03
CA ARG A 181 0.43 6.01 11.20
C ARG A 181 -0.06 6.59 9.89
N LYS A 182 0.10 5.83 8.84
CA LYS A 182 -0.57 6.14 7.57
C LYS A 182 -2.07 5.90 7.73
N PRO A 183 -2.92 6.77 7.19
CA PRO A 183 -4.33 6.46 7.02
C PRO A 183 -4.49 5.18 6.19
N ASN A 184 -5.44 4.32 6.60
CA ASN A 184 -5.77 3.14 5.80
C ASN A 184 -6.42 3.56 4.47
N PRO A 185 -6.17 2.82 3.37
CA PRO A 185 -6.85 3.10 2.12
C PRO A 185 -8.37 2.95 2.30
N LEU A 186 -9.12 3.98 1.92
CA LEU A 186 -10.58 4.00 1.90
C LEU A 186 -11.11 3.51 0.54
N THR A 187 -10.59 2.36 0.12
CA THR A 187 -11.05 1.66 -1.09
C THR A 187 -11.35 0.22 -0.76
N SER A 188 -12.29 -0.37 -1.49
CA SER A 188 -12.69 -1.78 -1.36
C SER A 188 -12.94 -2.17 0.11
N VAL A 189 -13.51 -1.23 0.89
CA VAL A 189 -13.69 -1.46 2.32
C VAL A 189 -14.69 -2.58 2.57
N SER A 190 -15.65 -2.79 1.66
CA SER A 190 -16.55 -3.94 1.66
C SER A 190 -15.81 -5.29 1.61
N GLN A 191 -14.59 -5.30 1.08
CA GLN A 191 -13.74 -6.49 0.96
C GLN A 191 -12.66 -6.59 2.05
N LYS A 192 -12.86 -5.93 3.20
CA LYS A 192 -11.93 -5.93 4.35
C LYS A 192 -12.64 -6.45 5.59
N SER A 193 -11.87 -7.01 6.52
CA SER A 193 -12.36 -7.42 7.85
C SER A 193 -12.14 -6.35 8.94
N SER A 194 -11.53 -5.21 8.59
CA SER A 194 -11.25 -4.09 9.50
C SER A 194 -11.09 -2.77 8.75
N VAL A 195 -11.57 -1.69 9.35
CA VAL A 195 -11.37 -0.32 8.85
C VAL A 195 -10.01 0.25 9.29
N THR A 196 -9.55 -0.07 10.50
CA THR A 196 -8.32 0.48 11.09
C THR A 196 -7.20 -0.54 11.15
N TRP A 197 -5.95 -0.06 11.37
CA TRP A 197 -4.78 -0.92 11.54
C TRP A 197 -4.87 -1.83 12.77
N ALA A 198 -5.47 -1.36 13.86
CA ALA A 198 -5.41 -2.03 15.16
C ALA A 198 -6.74 -1.93 15.94
N PRO A 199 -7.84 -2.49 15.40
CA PRO A 199 -9.12 -2.46 16.08
C PRO A 199 -9.13 -3.37 17.31
N ALA A 200 -9.92 -3.04 18.31
CA ALA A 200 -10.12 -3.87 19.51
C ALA A 200 -10.91 -5.15 19.20
N ALA A 201 -11.90 -5.04 18.31
CA ALA A 201 -12.77 -6.11 17.88
C ALA A 201 -13.13 -5.98 16.39
N GLN A 202 -13.74 -7.03 15.82
CA GLN A 202 -14.30 -6.95 14.48
C GLN A 202 -15.42 -5.92 14.46
N PRO A 203 -15.37 -4.90 13.59
CA PRO A 203 -16.40 -3.88 13.52
C PRO A 203 -17.61 -4.35 12.68
N ASP A 204 -18.78 -3.78 12.97
CA ASP A 204 -19.75 -3.53 11.92
C ASP A 204 -19.16 -2.46 10.99
N MET A 205 -18.88 -2.83 9.76
CA MET A 205 -18.11 -1.99 8.81
C MET A 205 -18.84 -0.69 8.52
N ARG A 206 -20.14 -0.72 8.25
CA ARG A 206 -20.93 0.48 7.94
C ARG A 206 -21.03 1.41 9.16
N ALA A 207 -21.37 0.87 10.32
CA ALA A 207 -21.44 1.65 11.55
C ALA A 207 -20.08 2.27 11.90
N ALA A 208 -18.99 1.53 11.74
CA ALA A 208 -17.64 2.05 11.95
C ALA A 208 -17.30 3.19 10.99
N LEU A 209 -17.61 3.06 9.70
CA LEU A 209 -17.36 4.11 8.71
C LEU A 209 -18.15 5.38 9.00
N LYS A 210 -19.44 5.26 9.37
CA LYS A 210 -20.27 6.40 9.81
C LYS A 210 -19.64 7.09 11.02
N GLY A 211 -19.25 6.33 12.02
CA GLY A 211 -18.59 6.87 13.24
C GLY A 211 -17.25 7.55 12.93
N PHE A 212 -16.44 6.99 12.03
CA PHE A 212 -15.20 7.63 11.58
C PHE A 212 -15.44 8.87 10.75
N PHE A 213 -16.46 8.90 9.91
CA PHE A 213 -16.83 10.08 9.13
C PHE A 213 -17.24 11.23 10.05
N VAL A 214 -18.13 10.98 11.04
CA VAL A 214 -18.50 11.99 12.05
C VAL A 214 -17.27 12.46 12.83
N GLY A 215 -16.46 11.53 13.35
CA GLY A 215 -15.27 11.88 14.11
C GLY A 215 -14.23 12.67 13.30
N ALA A 216 -14.02 12.30 12.04
CA ALA A 216 -13.12 13.04 11.14
C ALA A 216 -13.66 14.45 10.84
N THR A 217 -14.95 14.60 10.54
CA THR A 217 -15.57 15.91 10.32
C THR A 217 -15.35 16.82 11.54
N GLN A 218 -15.58 16.32 12.74
CA GLN A 218 -15.44 17.12 13.97
C GLN A 218 -13.98 17.41 14.31
N VAL A 219 -13.09 16.42 14.24
CA VAL A 219 -11.68 16.56 14.64
C VAL A 219 -10.87 17.25 13.57
N HIS A 220 -10.90 16.76 12.31
CA HIS A 220 -10.08 17.30 11.22
C HIS A 220 -10.72 18.56 10.59
N GLY A 221 -12.05 18.65 10.59
CA GLY A 221 -12.77 19.84 10.19
C GLY A 221 -12.86 20.92 11.28
N GLN A 222 -12.47 20.62 12.53
CA GLN A 222 -12.54 21.55 13.69
C GLN A 222 -13.91 22.21 13.81
N THR A 223 -14.96 21.40 13.85
CA THR A 223 -16.35 21.84 13.88
C THR A 223 -17.17 21.09 14.94
N THR A 224 -18.27 21.67 15.38
CA THR A 224 -19.30 21.00 16.18
C THR A 224 -20.42 20.42 15.33
N TYR A 225 -20.35 20.59 14.01
CA TYR A 225 -21.33 20.02 13.09
C TYR A 225 -21.30 18.48 13.17
N VAL A 226 -22.47 17.90 13.23
CA VAL A 226 -22.67 16.45 13.12
C VAL A 226 -23.31 16.18 11.78
N PRO A 227 -22.62 15.50 10.85
CA PRO A 227 -23.23 15.13 9.57
C PRO A 227 -24.55 14.41 9.74
N THR A 228 -25.49 14.71 8.88
CA THR A 228 -26.81 14.06 8.86
C THR A 228 -26.68 12.56 8.57
N ASP A 229 -27.72 11.79 8.85
CA ASP A 229 -27.72 10.34 8.54
C ASP A 229 -27.56 10.07 7.04
N GLU A 230 -28.08 10.96 6.18
CA GLU A 230 -27.94 10.91 4.73
C GLU A 230 -26.48 11.09 4.34
N GLU A 231 -25.82 12.17 4.76
CA GLU A 231 -24.40 12.44 4.54
C GLU A 231 -23.50 11.31 5.04
N GLN A 232 -23.80 10.75 6.23
CA GLN A 232 -23.08 9.61 6.77
C GLN A 232 -23.25 8.35 5.92
N ASN A 233 -24.44 8.10 5.36
CA ASN A 233 -24.69 6.95 4.50
C ASN A 233 -24.00 7.12 3.16
N GLU A 234 -24.08 8.30 2.53
CA GLU A 234 -23.40 8.61 1.27
C GLU A 234 -21.88 8.40 1.39
N ALA A 235 -21.26 8.97 2.43
CA ALA A 235 -19.83 8.80 2.67
C ALA A 235 -19.45 7.34 2.95
N ALA A 236 -20.28 6.61 3.73
CA ALA A 236 -20.04 5.20 4.01
C ALA A 236 -20.18 4.33 2.77
N ASP A 237 -21.19 4.58 1.92
CA ASP A 237 -21.38 3.85 0.67
C ASP A 237 -20.23 4.08 -0.30
N PHE A 238 -19.78 5.34 -0.43
CA PHE A 238 -18.59 5.64 -1.21
C PHE A 238 -17.36 4.84 -0.73
N MET A 239 -17.04 4.87 0.55
CA MET A 239 -15.91 4.14 1.12
C MET A 239 -16.03 2.62 0.97
N LEU A 240 -17.24 2.06 1.04
CA LEU A 240 -17.49 0.62 0.85
C LEU A 240 -17.29 0.19 -0.60
N PHE A 241 -17.75 1.00 -1.56
CA PHE A 241 -17.87 0.63 -2.96
C PHE A 241 -16.97 1.46 -3.90
N ASN A 242 -15.98 2.16 -3.39
CA ASN A 242 -14.92 2.74 -4.18
C ASN A 242 -13.80 1.69 -4.34
N TYR A 243 -13.61 1.20 -5.56
CA TYR A 243 -12.57 0.22 -5.91
C TYR A 243 -11.39 0.93 -6.57
N PHE A 244 -10.18 0.54 -6.24
CA PHE A 244 -8.97 1.13 -6.79
C PHE A 244 -7.93 0.07 -7.04
N ALA A 245 -7.40 0.01 -8.26
CA ALA A 245 -6.40 -0.97 -8.66
C ALA A 245 -5.56 -0.44 -9.83
N GLN A 246 -4.40 -1.04 -10.04
CA GLN A 246 -3.61 -0.81 -11.24
C GLN A 246 -4.37 -1.31 -12.46
N ILE A 247 -4.43 -0.50 -13.54
CA ILE A 247 -5.09 -0.82 -14.81
C ILE A 247 -4.09 -0.93 -15.97
N GLU A 248 -2.93 -0.27 -15.85
CA GLU A 248 -1.87 -0.32 -16.85
C GLU A 248 -0.50 -0.39 -16.16
N ASP A 249 0.38 -1.29 -16.61
CA ASP A 249 1.80 -1.34 -16.28
C ASP A 249 2.59 -0.79 -17.46
N GLU A 250 3.66 -0.02 -17.22
CA GLU A 250 4.43 0.67 -18.26
C GLU A 250 4.98 -0.28 -19.34
N ASP A 251 5.39 -1.48 -18.94
CA ASP A 251 5.99 -2.46 -19.84
C ASP A 251 4.99 -3.57 -20.27
N ALA A 252 4.10 -4.02 -19.36
CA ALA A 252 3.12 -5.06 -19.68
C ALA A 252 1.89 -4.54 -20.45
N GLY A 253 1.66 -3.20 -20.44
CA GLY A 253 0.46 -2.58 -20.99
C GLY A 253 -0.76 -2.79 -20.10
N ARG A 254 -1.95 -2.89 -20.70
CA ARG A 254 -3.19 -3.07 -19.94
C ARG A 254 -3.19 -4.39 -19.18
N LEU A 255 -3.61 -4.30 -17.93
CA LEU A 255 -3.63 -5.42 -16.96
C LEU A 255 -4.94 -6.23 -17.02
N ASP A 256 -5.86 -5.85 -17.89
CA ASP A 256 -7.12 -6.55 -18.18
C ASP A 256 -7.17 -7.09 -19.63
N ASP A 257 -6.02 -7.09 -20.35
CA ASP A 257 -5.90 -7.61 -21.70
C ASP A 257 -5.40 -9.07 -21.70
N ASP A 258 -5.59 -9.74 -22.85
CA ASP A 258 -5.09 -11.08 -23.15
C ASP A 258 -5.43 -12.11 -22.05
N GLY A 259 -6.66 -12.02 -21.53
CA GLY A 259 -7.19 -12.95 -20.53
C GLY A 259 -6.83 -12.63 -19.08
N ALA A 260 -6.01 -11.61 -18.82
CA ALA A 260 -5.76 -11.10 -17.48
C ALA A 260 -6.99 -10.37 -16.93
N ARG A 261 -7.11 -10.31 -15.59
CA ARG A 261 -8.28 -9.74 -14.88
C ARG A 261 -7.86 -8.66 -13.87
N GLY A 262 -6.87 -7.82 -14.25
CA GLY A 262 -6.48 -6.64 -13.48
C GLY A 262 -7.55 -5.56 -13.46
N GLY A 263 -7.21 -4.41 -12.90
CA GLY A 263 -8.09 -3.24 -12.86
C GLY A 263 -9.19 -3.25 -11.80
N PRO A 264 -9.82 -2.09 -11.57
CA PRO A 264 -10.81 -1.93 -10.50
C PRO A 264 -12.18 -2.51 -10.85
N VAL A 265 -12.57 -2.57 -12.13
CA VAL A 265 -13.85 -3.13 -12.57
C VAL A 265 -13.92 -4.63 -12.30
N ASN A 266 -12.87 -5.37 -12.65
CA ASN A 266 -12.77 -6.80 -12.33
C ASN A 266 -12.74 -7.05 -10.82
N LEU A 267 -12.07 -6.17 -10.06
CA LEU A 267 -12.07 -6.22 -8.59
C LEU A 267 -13.47 -6.02 -8.01
N ALA A 268 -14.25 -5.08 -8.54
CA ALA A 268 -15.60 -4.78 -8.07
C ALA A 268 -16.60 -5.91 -8.36
N ASN A 269 -16.42 -6.62 -9.47
CA ASN A 269 -17.35 -7.63 -9.94
C ASN A 269 -17.08 -9.05 -9.39
N GLN A 270 -16.05 -9.23 -8.54
CA GLN A 270 -15.80 -10.54 -7.96
C GLN A 270 -16.65 -10.78 -6.71
N ASP A 271 -17.04 -12.03 -6.50
CA ASP A 271 -17.73 -12.44 -5.28
C ASP A 271 -16.84 -12.25 -4.06
N TRP A 272 -17.42 -11.66 -3.03
CA TRP A 272 -16.77 -11.48 -1.74
C TRP A 272 -17.72 -11.75 -0.57
N PHE A 273 -17.25 -12.51 0.41
CA PHE A 273 -17.87 -12.67 1.73
C PHE A 273 -16.81 -13.03 2.76
N VAL A 274 -17.07 -12.72 4.02
CA VAL A 274 -16.17 -13.05 5.13
C VAL A 274 -15.99 -14.56 5.21
N GLY A 275 -14.74 -15.02 5.29
CA GLY A 275 -14.40 -16.45 5.37
C GLY A 275 -14.24 -17.16 4.04
N ILE A 276 -14.30 -16.46 2.92
CA ILE A 276 -14.26 -17.05 1.55
C ILE A 276 -13.06 -17.99 1.33
N ASN A 277 -11.92 -17.75 1.95
CA ASN A 277 -10.72 -18.61 1.91
C ASN A 277 -10.17 -18.89 3.30
N HIS A 278 -11.03 -19.04 4.29
CA HIS A 278 -10.57 -19.39 5.62
C HIS A 278 -9.97 -20.80 5.63
N ALA A 279 -8.82 -20.96 6.30
CA ALA A 279 -8.08 -22.22 6.33
C ALA A 279 -8.88 -23.43 6.89
N SER A 280 -9.89 -23.17 7.75
CA SER A 280 -10.78 -24.20 8.29
C SER A 280 -11.97 -24.54 7.39
N THR A 281 -12.25 -23.75 6.34
CA THR A 281 -13.42 -23.90 5.47
C THR A 281 -13.07 -24.14 4.01
N GLY A 282 -11.79 -23.99 3.64
CA GLY A 282 -11.31 -24.18 2.28
C GLY A 282 -10.06 -25.05 2.21
N PRO A 283 -9.76 -25.64 1.05
CA PRO A 283 -8.53 -26.37 0.86
C PRO A 283 -7.33 -25.42 1.01
N THR A 284 -6.34 -25.82 1.80
CA THR A 284 -5.09 -25.06 2.05
C THR A 284 -4.27 -24.83 0.79
N THR A 285 -4.59 -25.51 -0.30
CA THR A 285 -3.95 -25.45 -1.61
C THR A 285 -4.65 -24.49 -2.57
N ARG A 286 -5.70 -23.78 -2.14
CA ARG A 286 -6.44 -22.89 -3.04
C ARG A 286 -5.59 -21.68 -3.40
N LYS A 287 -5.50 -21.42 -4.69
CA LYS A 287 -4.89 -20.24 -5.26
C LYS A 287 -5.66 -18.99 -4.82
N VAL A 288 -4.96 -18.02 -4.22
CA VAL A 288 -5.59 -16.78 -3.73
C VAL A 288 -5.63 -15.73 -4.84
N PHE A 289 -4.57 -15.60 -5.61
CA PHE A 289 -4.54 -14.73 -6.78
C PHE A 289 -4.46 -15.55 -8.06
N ASP A 290 -5.38 -15.29 -8.99
CA ASP A 290 -5.47 -15.88 -10.31
C ASP A 290 -5.66 -14.83 -11.43
N ILE A 291 -5.37 -13.57 -11.11
CA ILE A 291 -5.57 -12.41 -11.97
C ILE A 291 -4.81 -12.55 -13.28
N PHE A 292 -3.57 -13.05 -13.21
CA PHE A 292 -2.61 -13.11 -14.31
C PHE A 292 -2.31 -14.54 -14.78
N ASP A 293 -3.22 -15.49 -14.53
CA ASP A 293 -3.04 -16.88 -14.95
C ASP A 293 -2.88 -17.03 -16.46
N ALA A 294 -3.55 -16.18 -17.23
CA ALA A 294 -3.45 -16.18 -18.68
C ALA A 294 -2.08 -15.73 -19.20
N TRP A 295 -1.24 -15.15 -18.35
CA TRP A 295 0.10 -14.68 -18.73
C TRP A 295 1.23 -15.62 -18.32
N ILE A 296 0.90 -16.77 -17.73
CA ILE A 296 1.88 -17.82 -17.47
C ILE A 296 2.45 -18.27 -18.83
N ASP A 297 3.78 -18.31 -18.97
CA ASP A 297 4.49 -18.63 -20.22
C ASP A 297 4.31 -17.61 -21.37
N ALA A 298 3.86 -16.37 -21.13
CA ALA A 298 3.66 -15.36 -22.16
C ALA A 298 4.93 -15.09 -22.99
N ASP A 299 6.11 -15.13 -22.39
CA ASP A 299 7.42 -15.02 -23.05
C ASP A 299 7.69 -16.20 -24.00
N ARG A 300 7.39 -17.42 -23.57
CA ARG A 300 7.54 -18.65 -24.38
C ARG A 300 6.55 -18.70 -25.53
N GLU A 301 5.34 -18.19 -25.33
CA GLU A 301 4.34 -18.09 -26.40
C GLU A 301 4.77 -17.07 -27.44
N TYR A 302 5.35 -15.96 -27.02
CA TYR A 302 5.95 -14.98 -27.93
C TYR A 302 7.08 -15.61 -28.77
N ASP A 303 8.00 -16.35 -28.17
CA ASP A 303 9.12 -17.00 -28.85
C ASP A 303 8.67 -18.07 -29.86
N ARG A 304 7.51 -18.72 -29.65
CA ARG A 304 6.90 -19.66 -30.62
C ARG A 304 6.19 -18.93 -31.76
N GLY A 305 5.75 -17.69 -31.53
CA GLY A 305 5.15 -16.83 -32.54
C GLY A 305 6.22 -16.26 -33.50
N ARG A 306 5.84 -16.01 -34.76
CA ARG A 306 6.76 -15.46 -35.79
C ARG A 306 6.85 -13.90 -35.72
N ARG A 307 6.61 -13.30 -34.57
CA ARG A 307 6.68 -11.84 -34.39
C ARG A 307 8.04 -11.48 -33.80
N HIS A 308 8.76 -10.57 -34.41
CA HIS A 308 10.13 -10.17 -34.03
C HIS A 308 10.22 -8.67 -33.70
N ASN A 309 9.26 -8.15 -32.93
CA ASN A 309 9.31 -6.77 -32.47
C ASN A 309 9.82 -6.73 -31.03
N CYS A 310 10.89 -5.98 -30.76
CA CYS A 310 11.50 -5.87 -29.43
C CYS A 310 10.52 -5.34 -28.37
N ARG A 311 9.59 -4.47 -28.74
CA ARG A 311 8.55 -3.94 -27.82
C ARG A 311 7.60 -5.04 -27.36
N ASP A 312 7.11 -5.85 -28.30
CA ASP A 312 6.19 -6.97 -27.99
C ASP A 312 6.91 -8.02 -27.12
N ARG A 313 8.22 -8.21 -27.33
CA ARG A 313 9.03 -9.09 -26.51
C ARG A 313 9.14 -8.62 -25.07
N LYS A 314 9.49 -7.35 -24.85
CA LYS A 314 9.55 -6.76 -23.50
C LYS A 314 8.20 -6.87 -22.78
N GLN A 315 7.10 -6.64 -23.50
CA GLN A 315 5.77 -6.79 -22.97
C GLN A 315 5.50 -8.23 -22.54
N ALA A 316 5.81 -9.22 -23.35
CA ALA A 316 5.62 -10.63 -23.03
C ALA A 316 6.48 -11.07 -21.83
N GLU A 317 7.76 -10.66 -21.79
CA GLU A 317 8.67 -10.91 -20.67
C GLU A 317 8.14 -10.27 -19.36
N ARG A 318 7.63 -9.03 -19.43
CA ARG A 318 7.06 -8.35 -18.27
C ARG A 318 5.78 -9.03 -17.76
N ARG A 319 4.90 -9.47 -18.67
CA ARG A 319 3.68 -10.22 -18.35
C ARG A 319 4.00 -11.57 -17.69
N ALA A 320 4.96 -12.32 -18.24
CA ALA A 320 5.41 -13.57 -17.64
C ALA A 320 6.00 -13.35 -16.23
N LEU A 321 6.80 -12.30 -16.03
CA LEU A 321 7.36 -11.95 -14.71
C LEU A 321 6.28 -11.60 -13.69
N ILE A 322 5.22 -10.89 -14.09
CA ILE A 322 4.06 -10.59 -13.23
C ILE A 322 3.34 -11.88 -12.84
N ALA A 323 3.10 -12.78 -13.79
CA ALA A 323 2.45 -14.07 -13.53
C ALA A 323 3.32 -14.97 -12.64
N GLU A 324 4.64 -15.00 -12.84
CA GLU A 324 5.58 -15.71 -11.97
C GLU A 324 5.52 -15.16 -10.53
N GLY A 325 5.51 -13.83 -10.36
CA GLY A 325 5.36 -13.20 -9.05
C GLY A 325 4.05 -13.57 -8.37
N GLN A 326 2.96 -13.71 -9.11
CA GLN A 326 1.68 -14.22 -8.60
C GLN A 326 1.80 -15.67 -8.10
N GLU A 327 2.47 -16.55 -8.83
CA GLU A 327 2.70 -17.93 -8.42
C GLU A 327 3.58 -18.01 -7.16
N ILE A 328 4.66 -17.23 -7.10
CA ILE A 328 5.53 -17.12 -5.92
C ILE A 328 4.70 -16.65 -4.72
N PHE A 329 3.88 -15.62 -4.88
CA PHE A 329 3.02 -15.11 -3.80
C PHE A 329 2.05 -16.17 -3.27
N ASN A 330 1.46 -16.96 -4.16
CA ASN A 330 0.51 -18.00 -3.80
C ASN A 330 1.16 -19.20 -3.11
N PHE A 331 2.30 -19.68 -3.59
CA PHE A 331 2.77 -21.03 -3.30
C PHE A 331 4.19 -21.14 -2.75
N ARG A 332 5.00 -20.09 -2.85
CA ARG A 332 6.38 -20.16 -2.33
C ARG A 332 6.37 -20.17 -0.80
N GLU A 333 6.74 -21.29 -0.24
CA GLU A 333 6.78 -21.50 1.20
C GLU A 333 8.06 -20.93 1.82
N ASN A 334 7.93 -20.44 3.03
CA ASN A 334 9.04 -20.13 3.92
C ASN A 334 9.52 -21.39 4.66
N ALA A 335 10.55 -21.25 5.49
CA ALA A 335 11.13 -22.35 6.27
C ALA A 335 10.12 -23.10 7.18
N ASN A 336 8.97 -22.50 7.51
CA ASN A 336 7.94 -23.05 8.36
C ASN A 336 6.67 -23.48 7.58
N GLY A 337 6.71 -23.53 6.26
CA GLY A 337 5.59 -23.89 5.40
C GLY A 337 4.53 -22.78 5.23
N GLY A 338 4.81 -21.53 5.64
CA GLY A 338 3.93 -20.39 5.43
C GLY A 338 4.16 -19.73 4.07
N THR A 339 3.09 -19.23 3.44
CA THR A 339 3.12 -18.46 2.19
C THR A 339 2.65 -17.04 2.40
N CYS A 340 2.89 -16.14 1.44
CA CYS A 340 2.33 -14.77 1.46
C CYS A 340 0.79 -14.83 1.47
N SER A 341 0.21 -15.69 0.65
CA SER A 341 -1.23 -15.95 0.55
C SER A 341 -1.82 -16.55 1.85
N GLY A 342 -1.00 -17.12 2.73
CA GLY A 342 -1.43 -17.63 4.04
C GLY A 342 -2.00 -16.55 4.95
N CYS A 343 -1.46 -15.33 4.92
CA CYS A 343 -1.99 -14.17 5.64
C CYS A 343 -2.90 -13.31 4.76
N HIS A 344 -2.53 -13.08 3.51
CA HIS A 344 -3.24 -12.28 2.50
C HIS A 344 -4.20 -13.17 1.69
N ASN A 345 -5.17 -13.80 2.35
CA ASN A 345 -5.94 -14.90 1.78
C ASN A 345 -7.32 -14.54 1.23
N ALA A 346 -7.65 -13.26 1.14
CA ALA A 346 -8.84 -12.81 0.45
C ALA A 346 -8.61 -12.84 -1.08
N PRO A 347 -9.36 -13.65 -1.85
CA PRO A 347 -9.10 -13.87 -3.27
C PRO A 347 -9.07 -12.56 -4.06
N ASN A 348 -7.99 -12.37 -4.82
CA ASN A 348 -7.74 -11.23 -5.70
C ASN A 348 -7.80 -9.83 -5.04
N VAL A 349 -7.91 -9.79 -3.72
CA VAL A 349 -7.93 -8.56 -2.89
C VAL A 349 -6.67 -8.43 -2.05
N GLY A 350 -6.23 -9.55 -1.47
CA GLY A 350 -5.03 -9.64 -0.65
C GLY A 350 -5.19 -9.08 0.77
N THR A 351 -6.42 -8.95 1.28
CA THR A 351 -6.69 -8.75 2.71
C THR A 351 -6.75 -10.10 3.44
N ARG A 352 -6.96 -10.09 4.76
CA ARG A 352 -7.36 -11.29 5.49
C ARG A 352 -8.86 -11.48 5.36
N SER A 353 -9.29 -12.68 4.94
CA SER A 353 -10.71 -12.99 4.70
C SER A 353 -11.56 -13.07 5.98
N VAL A 354 -10.92 -13.18 7.13
CA VAL A 354 -11.56 -13.15 8.45
C VAL A 354 -10.88 -12.13 9.35
N TYR A 355 -11.56 -11.71 10.42
CA TYR A 355 -10.96 -10.82 11.39
C TYR A 355 -9.83 -11.52 12.15
N GLN A 356 -8.60 -11.18 11.79
CA GLN A 356 -7.39 -11.66 12.45
C GLN A 356 -6.26 -10.64 12.25
N LEU A 357 -5.49 -10.37 13.29
CA LEU A 357 -4.37 -9.44 13.27
C LEU A 357 -3.06 -10.19 13.47
N PHE A 358 -1.98 -9.68 12.85
CA PHE A 358 -0.66 -10.31 12.90
C PHE A 358 0.40 -9.32 13.35
N ASP A 359 1.40 -9.82 14.07
CA ASP A 359 2.65 -9.12 14.35
C ASP A 359 3.70 -9.59 13.34
N ILE A 360 4.04 -8.71 12.43
CA ILE A 360 5.05 -8.97 11.38
C ILE A 360 6.44 -8.46 11.77
N GLY A 361 6.65 -8.02 13.02
CA GLY A 361 7.93 -7.53 13.54
C GLY A 361 8.35 -6.16 13.01
N ILE A 362 7.49 -5.45 12.28
CA ILE A 362 7.86 -4.12 11.73
C ILE A 362 7.97 -3.06 12.82
N VAL A 363 7.20 -3.20 13.89
CA VAL A 363 7.22 -2.26 15.03
C VAL A 363 8.44 -2.43 15.92
N ASP A 364 9.11 -3.59 15.86
CA ASP A 364 10.33 -3.86 16.63
C ASP A 364 11.59 -3.33 15.93
N LYS A 365 11.49 -2.91 14.66
CA LYS A 365 12.63 -2.32 13.94
C LYS A 365 12.86 -0.89 14.45
N PRO A 366 14.06 -0.58 14.96
CA PRO A 366 14.41 0.78 15.34
C PRO A 366 14.26 1.74 14.16
N ASP A 367 13.64 2.88 14.40
CA ASP A 367 13.49 3.94 13.42
C ASP A 367 13.69 5.30 14.11
N PRO A 368 14.77 6.03 13.82
CA PRO A 368 15.08 7.30 14.50
C PRO A 368 14.06 8.42 14.23
N GLY A 369 13.18 8.22 13.24
CA GLY A 369 12.08 9.14 12.95
C GLY A 369 10.77 8.78 13.65
N LEU A 370 10.75 7.74 14.48
CA LEU A 370 9.56 7.32 15.22
C LEU A 370 9.85 7.24 16.71
N VAL A 371 8.80 7.41 17.51
CA VAL A 371 8.86 7.24 18.97
C VAL A 371 9.24 5.80 19.28
N GLN A 372 10.20 5.60 20.21
CA GLN A 372 10.57 4.29 20.76
C GLN A 372 9.89 4.11 22.12
N ILE A 373 9.17 3.02 22.30
CA ILE A 373 8.38 2.73 23.50
C ILE A 373 8.96 1.48 24.14
N HIS A 374 9.53 1.63 25.32
CA HIS A 374 10.08 0.53 26.12
C HIS A 374 9.00 -0.07 26.99
N LEU A 375 8.70 -1.33 26.78
CA LEU A 375 7.66 -2.08 27.46
C LEU A 375 8.26 -3.11 28.39
N ARG A 376 7.59 -3.36 29.53
CA ARG A 376 7.86 -4.48 30.43
C ARG A 376 6.55 -5.19 30.76
N ASN A 377 6.49 -6.50 30.54
CA ASN A 377 5.39 -7.34 30.99
C ASN A 377 5.38 -7.40 32.53
N LYS A 378 4.25 -7.09 33.15
CA LYS A 378 4.12 -7.02 34.62
C LYS A 378 4.22 -8.37 35.29
N THR A 379 3.92 -9.46 34.60
CA THR A 379 3.91 -10.83 35.15
C THR A 379 5.23 -11.55 34.91
N THR A 380 5.74 -11.53 33.65
CA THR A 380 6.94 -12.31 33.28
C THR A 380 8.23 -11.50 33.42
N GLY A 381 8.14 -10.16 33.42
CA GLY A 381 9.31 -9.27 33.37
C GLY A 381 9.92 -9.12 31.98
N ASP A 382 9.40 -9.80 30.96
CA ASP A 382 9.90 -9.69 29.59
C ASP A 382 9.83 -8.25 29.09
N THR A 383 10.82 -7.84 28.33
CA THR A 383 10.93 -6.48 27.77
C THR A 383 10.81 -6.49 26.26
N ARG A 384 10.26 -5.40 25.70
CA ARG A 384 10.19 -5.17 24.26
C ARG A 384 10.29 -3.68 23.97
N VAL A 385 11.01 -3.30 22.90
CA VAL A 385 11.04 -1.92 22.41
C VAL A 385 10.30 -1.88 21.09
N VAL A 386 9.31 -1.00 20.98
CA VAL A 386 8.45 -0.92 19.80
C VAL A 386 8.19 0.52 19.38
N THR A 387 7.93 0.73 18.09
CA THR A 387 7.52 2.05 17.57
C THR A 387 6.01 2.27 17.61
N ASN A 388 5.25 1.22 17.90
CA ASN A 388 3.78 1.25 17.95
C ASN A 388 3.25 0.08 18.78
N LEU A 389 2.29 0.33 19.66
CA LEU A 389 1.67 -0.72 20.50
C LEU A 389 0.83 -1.72 19.67
N GLY A 390 0.41 -1.35 18.43
CA GLY A 390 -0.53 -2.16 17.68
C GLY A 390 -1.86 -2.28 18.41
N ARG A 391 -2.47 -3.47 18.35
CA ARG A 391 -3.74 -3.79 19.02
C ARG A 391 -3.67 -3.65 20.53
N ALA A 392 -2.50 -3.82 21.15
CA ALA A 392 -2.34 -3.69 22.61
C ALA A 392 -2.73 -2.30 23.13
N SER A 393 -2.72 -1.24 22.30
CA SER A 393 -3.25 0.08 22.70
C SER A 393 -4.74 0.06 23.03
N ALA A 394 -5.49 -0.86 22.45
CA ALA A 394 -6.93 -1.03 22.66
C ALA A 394 -7.26 -2.14 23.66
N THR A 395 -6.48 -3.22 23.70
CA THR A 395 -6.78 -4.40 24.53
C THR A 395 -6.00 -4.45 25.84
N GLY A 396 -4.83 -3.83 25.92
CA GLY A 396 -3.92 -3.95 27.05
C GLY A 396 -3.20 -5.30 27.16
N LEU A 397 -3.43 -6.22 26.22
CA LEU A 397 -2.82 -7.55 26.27
C LEU A 397 -1.38 -7.52 25.74
N TRP A 398 -0.45 -8.16 26.46
CA TRP A 398 0.94 -8.30 26.02
C TRP A 398 1.07 -9.03 24.67
N SER A 399 0.27 -10.07 24.50
CA SER A 399 0.22 -10.86 23.27
C SER A 399 -0.25 -10.09 22.03
N ASP A 400 -0.86 -8.92 22.24
CA ASP A 400 -1.37 -8.05 21.16
C ASP A 400 -0.42 -6.92 20.78
N VAL A 401 0.73 -6.79 21.45
CA VAL A 401 1.76 -5.80 21.11
C VAL A 401 2.24 -6.04 19.69
N GLY A 402 2.18 -5.00 18.86
CA GLY A 402 2.61 -5.02 17.46
C GLY A 402 1.63 -5.67 16.48
N LYS A 403 0.55 -6.32 16.93
CA LYS A 403 -0.44 -6.91 16.01
C LYS A 403 -1.24 -5.85 15.26
N MET A 404 -1.38 -6.05 13.96
CA MET A 404 -2.12 -5.18 13.04
C MET A 404 -2.96 -5.98 12.05
N ALA A 405 -3.98 -5.34 11.51
CA ALA A 405 -4.80 -5.91 10.44
C ALA A 405 -4.00 -6.05 9.15
N VAL A 406 -4.32 -7.07 8.36
CA VAL A 406 -3.73 -7.32 7.05
C VAL A 406 -4.27 -6.28 6.06
N PRO A 407 -3.42 -5.44 5.46
CA PRO A 407 -3.85 -4.38 4.56
C PRO A 407 -4.30 -4.92 3.20
N LEU A 408 -5.05 -4.10 2.48
CA LEU A 408 -5.41 -4.30 1.08
C LEU A 408 -4.17 -4.22 0.20
N LEU A 409 -4.02 -5.16 -0.76
CA LEU A 409 -2.90 -5.18 -1.71
C LEU A 409 -3.22 -4.52 -3.07
N ARG A 410 -4.50 -4.26 -3.39
CA ARG A 410 -4.87 -3.60 -4.67
C ARG A 410 -4.45 -2.13 -4.65
N GLY A 411 -3.86 -1.66 -5.74
CA GLY A 411 -3.38 -0.28 -5.89
C GLY A 411 -2.10 0.04 -5.11
N LEU A 412 -1.25 -0.95 -4.83
CA LEU A 412 -0.03 -0.76 -4.04
C LEU A 412 0.95 0.23 -4.68
N ALA A 413 1.08 0.26 -6.01
CA ALA A 413 2.02 1.14 -6.71
C ALA A 413 1.81 2.63 -6.38
N SER A 414 0.56 3.05 -6.06
CA SER A 414 0.22 4.41 -5.65
C SER A 414 0.41 4.69 -4.14
N ARG A 415 0.72 3.66 -3.33
CA ARG A 415 0.64 3.75 -1.86
C ARG A 415 1.98 3.78 -1.13
N GLY A 416 3.09 3.94 -1.84
CA GLY A 416 4.38 4.15 -1.17
C GLY A 416 4.40 5.43 -0.31
N PRO A 417 5.24 5.53 0.71
CA PRO A 417 5.97 4.46 1.40
C PRO A 417 5.04 3.49 2.18
N TYR A 418 5.53 2.30 2.47
CA TYR A 418 4.72 1.17 2.94
C TYR A 418 4.81 0.93 4.45
N PHE A 419 4.01 -0.04 4.93
CA PHE A 419 3.73 -0.33 6.33
C PHE A 419 2.93 0.77 7.03
N ASN A 420 2.59 0.52 8.28
CA ASN A 420 1.69 1.38 9.05
C ASN A 420 2.24 2.79 9.34
N SER A 421 3.53 3.00 9.23
CA SER A 421 4.20 4.30 9.47
C SER A 421 5.10 4.74 8.31
N GLY A 422 4.96 4.14 7.13
CA GLY A 422 5.75 4.51 5.95
C GLY A 422 7.24 4.19 6.10
N GLN A 423 7.59 3.09 6.78
CA GLN A 423 8.97 2.71 7.08
C GLN A 423 9.72 2.11 5.88
N ALA A 424 9.02 1.45 4.96
CA ALA A 424 9.59 0.92 3.72
C ALA A 424 9.31 1.87 2.55
N LYS A 425 10.36 2.32 1.87
CA LYS A 425 10.22 3.29 0.78
C LYS A 425 9.68 2.66 -0.50
N THR A 426 10.06 1.42 -0.78
CA THR A 426 9.77 0.70 -2.01
C THR A 426 9.11 -0.65 -1.73
N LEU A 427 8.45 -1.24 -2.75
CA LEU A 427 7.95 -2.62 -2.67
C LEU A 427 9.09 -3.63 -2.49
N LYS A 428 10.28 -3.34 -3.01
CA LYS A 428 11.47 -4.19 -2.79
C LYS A 428 11.86 -4.22 -1.30
N ASP A 429 11.76 -3.08 -0.60
CA ASP A 429 12.00 -3.04 0.86
C ASP A 429 10.97 -3.87 1.62
N VAL A 430 9.70 -3.83 1.17
CA VAL A 430 8.63 -4.67 1.73
C VAL A 430 8.95 -6.15 1.56
N VAL A 431 9.28 -6.58 0.33
CA VAL A 431 9.65 -7.97 0.04
C VAL A 431 10.88 -8.41 0.84
N ASN A 432 11.90 -7.56 0.96
CA ASN A 432 13.09 -7.83 1.76
C ASN A 432 12.75 -8.00 3.25
N HIS A 433 11.87 -7.15 3.81
CA HIS A 433 11.41 -7.29 5.19
C HIS A 433 10.76 -8.66 5.44
N TYR A 434 9.83 -9.07 4.57
CA TYR A 434 9.16 -10.37 4.69
C TYR A 434 10.12 -11.54 4.46
N ASN A 435 11.05 -11.42 3.50
CA ASN A 435 12.09 -12.41 3.26
C ASN A 435 12.95 -12.67 4.50
N GLU A 436 13.39 -11.60 5.16
CA GLU A 436 14.16 -11.65 6.41
C GLU A 436 13.32 -12.18 7.58
N ARG A 437 12.15 -11.58 7.82
CA ARG A 437 11.30 -11.86 8.98
C ARG A 437 10.79 -13.30 9.03
N PHE A 438 10.46 -13.86 7.88
CA PHE A 438 9.86 -15.19 7.78
C PHE A 438 10.77 -16.24 7.13
N THR A 439 12.00 -15.88 6.80
CA THR A 439 13.03 -16.80 6.26
C THR A 439 12.54 -17.49 4.97
N PHE A 440 12.10 -16.70 3.99
CA PHE A 440 11.70 -17.22 2.69
C PHE A 440 12.89 -17.64 1.83
N ASN A 441 14.05 -16.99 2.00
CA ASN A 441 15.26 -17.20 1.19
C ASN A 441 15.00 -17.00 -0.32
N PHE A 442 14.27 -15.93 -0.67
CA PHE A 442 14.03 -15.58 -2.06
C PHE A 442 15.34 -15.23 -2.77
N THR A 443 15.50 -15.73 -3.99
CA THR A 443 16.50 -15.22 -4.93
C THR A 443 16.17 -13.79 -5.35
N ASP A 444 17.13 -13.09 -5.95
CA ASP A 444 16.86 -11.72 -6.42
C ASP A 444 15.83 -11.70 -7.56
N HIS A 445 15.82 -12.71 -8.43
CA HIS A 445 14.80 -12.89 -9.46
C HIS A 445 13.40 -13.09 -8.85
N GLU A 446 13.22 -13.96 -7.85
CA GLU A 446 11.95 -14.15 -7.17
C GLU A 446 11.46 -12.87 -6.48
N LYS A 447 12.38 -12.07 -5.92
CA LYS A 447 12.02 -10.76 -5.35
C LYS A 447 11.56 -9.77 -6.43
N ASP A 448 12.20 -9.77 -7.60
CA ASP A 448 11.83 -8.89 -8.71
C ASP A 448 10.49 -9.30 -9.31
N ALA A 449 10.22 -10.60 -9.44
CA ALA A 449 8.92 -11.13 -9.83
C ALA A 449 7.81 -10.75 -8.84
N LEU A 450 8.06 -10.89 -7.53
CA LEU A 450 7.12 -10.44 -6.49
C LEU A 450 6.84 -8.93 -6.57
N VAL A 451 7.87 -8.10 -6.77
CA VAL A 451 7.70 -6.65 -6.93
C VAL A 451 6.89 -6.35 -8.19
N ALA A 452 7.14 -7.03 -9.30
CA ALA A 452 6.38 -6.89 -10.53
C ALA A 452 4.89 -7.20 -10.31
N PHE A 453 4.59 -8.33 -9.67
CA PHE A 453 3.22 -8.72 -9.33
C PHE A 453 2.54 -7.72 -8.40
N LEU A 454 3.19 -7.35 -7.29
CA LEU A 454 2.64 -6.40 -6.31
C LEU A 454 2.39 -5.01 -6.90
N SER A 455 3.22 -4.59 -7.88
CA SER A 455 3.04 -3.33 -8.60
C SER A 455 1.86 -3.37 -9.57
N ALA A 456 1.50 -4.55 -10.07
CA ALA A 456 0.38 -4.76 -11.00
C ALA A 456 -0.98 -4.93 -10.29
N LEU A 457 -1.02 -4.96 -8.97
CA LEU A 457 -2.25 -5.04 -8.18
C LEU A 457 -2.88 -3.65 -8.03
#